data_9a224cd061a3613da2499885567783a8
#
_entry.id   9a224cd061a3613da2499885567783a8
#
_cell.length_a   1.000
_cell.length_b   1.000
_cell.length_c   1.000
_cell.angle_alpha   90.00
_cell.angle_beta   90.00
_cell.angle_gamma   90.00
#
_symmetry.space_group_name_H-M   'P 1'
#
loop_
_entity.id
_entity.type
_entity.pdbx_description
1 polymer ?
#
loop_
_entity_poly.entity_id
_entity_poly.type
_entity_poly.pdbx_seq_one_letter_code
_entity_poly.pdbx_strand_id
1 'polypeptide(L)'
;MDRDGFREALLNVMEHKVHWAWRQFTNGGVTKDLLHIHFEQEYATYVRDFPVLVGWAYVQCPIAEVRRDLAENLYEEETGGVIAGRPHPELFLEYPRGLGMDLHRFEAIELLPAARAYRAVLDEHTRRHGWAQAAAVTTIFIEGTDHERGELDPAAPRRPAPPLEQHPLVVHYGLPLEALALTKAHRQVEGSHRTAAWRSLLDHAPAEDRARIVVAMQETLTAWLAYRDAVAEACGLGRAG
;
A
#
# COMPACT_ATOMS: atom_id res chain seq x y z
N MET A 1 -7.13 24.28 8.74
CA MET A 1 -5.80 24.05 8.14
C MET A 1 -5.87 24.46 6.67
N ASP A 2 -4.92 25.28 6.18
CA ASP A 2 -4.86 25.62 4.75
C ASP A 2 -4.34 24.45 3.91
N ARG A 3 -4.28 24.62 2.59
CA ARG A 3 -3.89 23.57 1.65
C ARG A 3 -2.43 23.11 1.83
N ASP A 4 -1.53 24.06 2.02
CA ASP A 4 -0.10 23.76 2.14
C ASP A 4 0.21 23.11 3.48
N GLY A 5 -0.36 23.60 4.57
CA GLY A 5 -0.26 22.95 5.87
C GLY A 5 -0.85 21.54 5.89
N PHE A 6 -1.93 21.29 5.11
CA PHE A 6 -2.50 19.97 4.95
C PHE A 6 -1.55 19.03 4.19
N ARG A 7 -0.98 19.50 3.07
CA ARG A 7 0.02 18.77 2.32
C ARG A 7 1.21 18.37 3.19
N GLU A 8 1.78 19.35 3.92
CA GLU A 8 2.95 19.10 4.78
C GLU A 8 2.63 18.12 5.91
N ALA A 9 1.43 18.19 6.51
CA ALA A 9 1.02 17.25 7.55
C ALA A 9 0.90 15.82 7.03
N LEU A 10 0.34 15.62 5.84
CA LEU A 10 0.25 14.30 5.20
C LEU A 10 1.63 13.75 4.83
N LEU A 11 2.51 14.59 4.23
CA LEU A 11 3.88 14.20 3.91
C LEU A 11 4.66 13.78 5.13
N ASN A 12 4.50 14.52 6.24
CA ASN A 12 5.14 14.16 7.51
C ASN A 12 4.68 12.78 8.02
N VAL A 13 3.40 12.41 7.86
CA VAL A 13 2.94 11.06 8.20
C VAL A 13 3.62 10.02 7.30
N MET A 14 3.70 10.27 5.98
CA MET A 14 4.28 9.33 5.04
C MET A 14 5.79 9.12 5.27
N GLU A 15 6.54 10.15 5.63
CA GLU A 15 7.97 10.04 5.98
C GLU A 15 8.22 9.10 7.17
N HIS A 16 7.23 8.91 8.04
CA HIS A 16 7.30 7.97 9.15
C HIS A 16 6.80 6.55 8.80
N LYS A 17 6.34 6.31 7.57
CA LYS A 17 5.95 4.98 7.08
C LYS A 17 7.20 4.12 6.78
N VAL A 18 8.07 4.01 7.76
CA VAL A 18 9.30 3.21 7.73
C VAL A 18 9.27 2.21 8.87
N HIS A 19 9.66 0.97 8.58
CA HIS A 19 9.69 -0.07 9.60
C HIS A 19 11.09 -0.69 9.71
N TRP A 20 11.56 -0.87 10.95
CA TRP A 20 12.90 -1.36 11.26
C TRP A 20 13.23 -2.72 10.63
N ALA A 21 12.25 -3.62 10.56
CA ALA A 21 12.42 -4.96 10.01
C ALA A 21 12.43 -4.99 8.47
N TRP A 22 12.03 -3.90 7.78
CA TRP A 22 11.94 -3.93 6.31
C TRP A 22 13.25 -4.34 5.65
N ARG A 23 14.35 -3.84 6.19
CA ARG A 23 15.68 -4.20 5.69
C ARG A 23 15.94 -5.71 5.75
N GLN A 24 15.40 -6.43 6.74
CA GLN A 24 15.57 -7.88 6.87
C GLN A 24 14.82 -8.66 5.78
N PHE A 25 13.65 -8.16 5.38
CA PHE A 25 12.89 -8.73 4.26
C PHE A 25 13.55 -8.46 2.90
N THR A 26 14.31 -7.37 2.78
CA THR A 26 14.94 -6.95 1.52
C THR A 26 16.41 -7.35 1.37
N ASN A 27 17.03 -7.92 2.39
CA ASN A 27 18.42 -8.40 2.35
C ASN A 27 18.56 -9.91 2.58
N GLY A 28 17.46 -10.66 2.61
CA GLY A 28 17.48 -12.10 2.83
C GLY A 28 17.58 -12.52 4.30
N GLY A 29 17.37 -11.60 5.25
CA GLY A 29 17.43 -11.87 6.68
C GLY A 29 16.28 -12.76 7.20
N VAL A 30 15.15 -12.80 6.50
CA VAL A 30 14.05 -13.75 6.77
C VAL A 30 14.30 -15.04 6.00
N THR A 31 14.18 -16.20 6.64
CA THR A 31 14.31 -17.47 5.93
C THR A 31 13.12 -17.69 4.99
N LYS A 32 13.35 -18.42 3.88
CA LYS A 32 12.30 -18.69 2.90
C LYS A 32 11.09 -19.41 3.54
N ASP A 33 11.35 -20.30 4.51
CA ASP A 33 10.32 -21.07 5.21
C ASP A 33 9.38 -20.20 6.06
N LEU A 34 9.81 -19.02 6.48
CA LEU A 34 9.01 -18.08 7.26
C LEU A 34 8.43 -16.94 6.40
N LEU A 35 8.96 -16.75 5.19
CA LEU A 35 8.56 -15.65 4.32
C LEU A 35 7.07 -15.73 3.90
N HIS A 36 6.47 -16.95 3.90
CA HIS A 36 5.04 -17.11 3.60
C HIS A 36 4.15 -16.33 4.57
N ILE A 37 4.56 -16.19 5.85
CA ILE A 37 3.80 -15.45 6.86
C ILE A 37 3.61 -13.98 6.40
N HIS A 38 4.68 -13.35 5.91
CA HIS A 38 4.61 -12.00 5.36
C HIS A 38 3.57 -11.90 4.23
N PHE A 39 3.64 -12.78 3.23
CA PHE A 39 2.72 -12.75 2.09
C PHE A 39 1.27 -13.05 2.50
N GLU A 40 1.04 -14.04 3.35
CA GLU A 40 -0.30 -14.38 3.85
C GLU A 40 -0.92 -13.19 4.57
N GLN A 41 -0.19 -12.60 5.53
CA GLN A 41 -0.69 -11.50 6.31
C GLN A 41 -0.93 -10.24 5.46
N GLU A 42 -0.06 -9.94 4.51
CA GLU A 42 -0.23 -8.79 3.60
C GLU A 42 -1.43 -8.99 2.68
N TYR A 43 -1.55 -10.17 2.06
CA TYR A 43 -2.66 -10.51 1.18
C TYR A 43 -4.01 -10.40 1.86
N ALA A 44 -4.19 -11.03 3.02
CA ALA A 44 -5.49 -11.06 3.70
C ALA A 44 -5.81 -9.77 4.47
N THR A 45 -4.80 -8.98 4.85
CA THR A 45 -5.04 -7.72 5.57
C THR A 45 -5.61 -6.67 4.63
N TYR A 46 -5.03 -6.49 3.44
CA TYR A 46 -5.48 -5.43 2.54
C TYR A 46 -5.34 -5.73 1.03
N VAL A 47 -4.35 -6.51 0.56
CA VAL A 47 -4.10 -6.66 -0.88
C VAL A 47 -5.29 -7.27 -1.59
N ARG A 48 -5.85 -8.38 -1.07
CA ARG A 48 -7.01 -9.06 -1.67
C ARG A 48 -8.22 -8.14 -1.83
N ASP A 49 -8.45 -7.29 -0.82
CA ASP A 49 -9.64 -6.47 -0.74
C ASP A 49 -9.34 -4.98 -1.04
N PHE A 50 -8.15 -4.65 -1.57
CA PHE A 50 -7.76 -3.28 -1.86
C PHE A 50 -8.73 -2.59 -2.83
N PRO A 51 -9.18 -3.24 -3.93
CA PRO A 51 -10.20 -2.65 -4.79
C PRO A 51 -11.49 -2.28 -4.04
N VAL A 52 -11.90 -3.10 -3.07
CA VAL A 52 -13.09 -2.81 -2.24
C VAL A 52 -12.85 -1.59 -1.34
N LEU A 53 -11.65 -1.44 -0.78
CA LEU A 53 -11.29 -0.26 0.04
C LEU A 53 -11.31 1.03 -0.79
N VAL A 54 -10.76 1.02 -2.01
CA VAL A 54 -10.85 2.15 -2.96
C VAL A 54 -12.30 2.38 -3.39
N GLY A 55 -13.07 1.32 -3.61
CA GLY A 55 -14.49 1.38 -3.94
C GLY A 55 -15.31 2.16 -2.91
N TRP A 56 -14.98 2.07 -1.62
CA TRP A 56 -15.62 2.88 -0.57
C TRP A 56 -15.33 4.38 -0.71
N ALA A 57 -14.14 4.78 -1.13
CA ALA A 57 -13.85 6.18 -1.46
C ALA A 57 -14.70 6.64 -2.64
N TYR A 58 -14.81 5.83 -3.70
CA TYR A 58 -15.59 6.12 -4.88
C TYR A 58 -17.08 6.36 -4.58
N VAL A 59 -17.72 5.42 -3.87
CA VAL A 59 -19.20 5.50 -3.63
C VAL A 59 -19.59 6.65 -2.72
N GLN A 60 -18.71 7.12 -1.86
CA GLN A 60 -18.94 8.24 -0.96
C GLN A 60 -18.59 9.60 -1.59
N CYS A 61 -17.88 9.64 -2.72
CA CYS A 61 -17.38 10.88 -3.30
C CYS A 61 -18.47 11.61 -4.11
N PRO A 62 -18.84 12.85 -3.74
CA PRO A 62 -19.82 13.63 -4.51
C PRO A 62 -19.21 14.32 -5.75
N ILE A 63 -17.86 14.34 -5.87
CA ILE A 63 -17.14 15.14 -6.87
C ILE A 63 -16.84 14.28 -8.10
N ALA A 64 -17.43 14.61 -9.23
CA ALA A 64 -17.34 13.79 -10.44
C ALA A 64 -15.91 13.65 -10.99
N GLU A 65 -15.06 14.66 -10.84
CA GLU A 65 -13.65 14.61 -11.24
C GLU A 65 -12.88 13.57 -10.41
N VAL A 66 -12.99 13.65 -9.08
CA VAL A 66 -12.37 12.71 -8.15
C VAL A 66 -12.88 11.28 -8.36
N ARG A 67 -14.21 11.12 -8.62
CA ARG A 67 -14.75 9.79 -8.93
C ARG A 67 -14.14 9.18 -10.19
N ARG A 68 -13.77 9.97 -11.20
CA ARG A 68 -13.11 9.45 -12.41
C ARG A 68 -11.72 8.92 -12.08
N ASP A 69 -10.95 9.66 -11.29
CA ASP A 69 -9.62 9.21 -10.85
C ASP A 69 -9.71 7.92 -10.01
N LEU A 70 -10.67 7.87 -9.07
CA LEU A 70 -10.91 6.66 -8.25
C LEU A 70 -11.43 5.47 -9.07
N ALA A 71 -12.25 5.71 -10.09
CA ALA A 71 -12.76 4.66 -10.97
C ALA A 71 -11.66 4.08 -11.86
N GLU A 72 -10.71 4.90 -12.34
CA GLU A 72 -9.56 4.42 -13.11
C GLU A 72 -8.64 3.55 -12.25
N ASN A 73 -8.34 4.01 -11.02
CA ASN A 73 -7.57 3.22 -10.06
C ASN A 73 -8.29 1.89 -9.74
N LEU A 74 -9.57 1.95 -9.38
CA LEU A 74 -10.37 0.75 -9.09
C LEU A 74 -10.42 -0.22 -10.29
N TYR A 75 -10.54 0.29 -11.51
CA TYR A 75 -10.58 -0.52 -12.72
C TYR A 75 -9.23 -1.22 -12.96
N GLU A 76 -8.11 -0.53 -12.73
CA GLU A 76 -6.79 -1.15 -12.81
C GLU A 76 -6.60 -2.22 -11.73
N GLU A 77 -6.91 -1.91 -10.48
CA GLU A 77 -6.75 -2.83 -9.34
C GLU A 77 -7.59 -4.11 -9.48
N GLU A 78 -8.86 -3.96 -9.91
CA GLU A 78 -9.80 -5.07 -10.02
C GLU A 78 -9.63 -5.89 -11.31
N THR A 79 -9.13 -5.29 -12.39
CA THR A 79 -9.11 -5.93 -13.72
C THR A 79 -7.74 -5.96 -14.40
N GLY A 80 -6.83 -5.06 -14.00
CA GLY A 80 -5.58 -4.80 -14.72
C GLY A 80 -5.82 -4.18 -16.11
N GLY A 81 -6.98 -3.56 -16.32
CA GLY A 81 -7.45 -3.15 -17.64
C GLY A 81 -6.71 -1.96 -18.24
N VAL A 82 -5.96 -1.22 -17.46
CA VAL A 82 -5.12 -0.09 -17.93
C VAL A 82 -3.74 -0.59 -18.36
N ILE A 83 -3.04 -1.37 -17.53
CA ILE A 83 -1.63 -1.77 -17.75
C ILE A 83 -1.37 -3.23 -17.40
N ALA A 84 -1.85 -3.71 -16.24
CA ALA A 84 -1.39 -4.97 -15.65
C ALA A 84 -1.90 -6.22 -16.40
N GLY A 85 -3.01 -6.13 -17.13
CA GLY A 85 -3.64 -7.22 -17.89
C GLY A 85 -4.35 -8.27 -17.03
N ARG A 86 -4.20 -8.20 -15.70
CA ARG A 86 -4.84 -9.07 -14.68
C ARG A 86 -5.05 -8.31 -13.40
N PRO A 87 -6.04 -8.69 -12.55
CA PRO A 87 -6.26 -8.10 -11.23
C PRO A 87 -4.99 -8.08 -10.38
N HIS A 88 -4.71 -6.97 -9.68
CA HIS A 88 -3.54 -6.84 -8.82
C HIS A 88 -3.51 -7.89 -7.70
N PRO A 89 -4.64 -8.24 -7.03
CA PRO A 89 -4.64 -9.34 -6.05
C PRO A 89 -4.20 -10.70 -6.62
N GLU A 90 -4.52 -10.98 -7.89
CA GLU A 90 -4.05 -12.20 -8.57
C GLU A 90 -2.56 -12.13 -8.89
N LEU A 91 -2.09 -10.97 -9.38
CA LEU A 91 -0.67 -10.75 -9.66
C LEU A 91 0.19 -10.81 -8.40
N PHE A 92 -0.35 -10.41 -7.24
CA PHE A 92 0.34 -10.56 -5.96
C PHE A 92 0.64 -12.04 -5.64
N LEU A 93 -0.29 -12.93 -5.95
CA LEU A 93 -0.10 -14.38 -5.71
C LEU A 93 0.96 -15.03 -6.61
N GLU A 94 1.44 -14.32 -7.64
CA GLU A 94 2.60 -14.80 -8.42
C GLU A 94 3.90 -14.80 -7.59
N TYR A 95 4.03 -13.94 -6.57
CA TYR A 95 5.19 -13.96 -5.68
C TYR A 95 5.29 -15.28 -4.89
N PRO A 96 4.29 -15.65 -4.07
CA PRO A 96 4.35 -16.92 -3.35
C PRO A 96 4.38 -18.13 -4.30
N ARG A 97 3.68 -18.09 -5.46
CA ARG A 97 3.74 -19.14 -6.46
C ARG A 97 5.15 -19.32 -7.01
N GLY A 98 5.80 -18.24 -7.45
CA GLY A 98 7.17 -18.27 -7.99
C GLY A 98 8.21 -18.68 -6.96
N LEU A 99 7.94 -18.46 -5.67
CA LEU A 99 8.75 -18.95 -4.55
C LEU A 99 8.47 -20.42 -4.20
N GLY A 100 7.52 -21.09 -4.85
CA GLY A 100 7.15 -22.47 -4.58
C GLY A 100 6.36 -22.68 -3.29
N MET A 101 5.65 -21.65 -2.83
CA MET A 101 4.75 -21.75 -1.67
C MET A 101 3.44 -22.44 -2.04
N ASP A 102 2.83 -23.12 -1.07
CA ASP A 102 1.52 -23.74 -1.21
C ASP A 102 0.43 -22.64 -1.23
N LEU A 103 -0.22 -22.44 -2.38
CA LEU A 103 -1.27 -21.43 -2.53
C LEU A 103 -2.58 -21.75 -1.79
N HIS A 104 -2.83 -23.00 -1.41
CA HIS A 104 -3.99 -23.32 -0.56
C HIS A 104 -3.95 -22.58 0.79
N ARG A 105 -2.77 -22.20 1.26
CA ARG A 105 -2.61 -21.38 2.46
C ARG A 105 -3.26 -20.00 2.34
N PHE A 106 -3.46 -19.50 1.11
CA PHE A 106 -4.06 -18.19 0.84
C PHE A 106 -5.58 -18.21 0.76
N GLU A 107 -6.22 -19.39 0.80
CA GLU A 107 -7.68 -19.52 0.75
C GLU A 107 -8.36 -19.19 2.11
N ALA A 108 -7.68 -19.51 3.22
CA ALA A 108 -8.22 -19.35 4.57
C ALA A 108 -7.13 -18.87 5.54
N ILE A 109 -6.70 -17.61 5.40
CA ILE A 109 -5.65 -17.03 6.23
C ILE A 109 -6.21 -16.60 7.59
N GLU A 110 -5.61 -17.06 8.66
CA GLU A 110 -5.84 -16.51 9.99
C GLU A 110 -4.94 -15.29 10.21
N LEU A 111 -5.57 -14.13 10.33
CA LEU A 111 -4.83 -12.88 10.59
C LEU A 111 -4.27 -12.86 12.00
N LEU A 112 -3.02 -12.42 12.13
CA LEU A 112 -2.44 -12.03 13.41
C LEU A 112 -3.30 -10.96 14.09
N PRO A 113 -3.35 -10.91 15.44
CA PRO A 113 -4.16 -9.91 16.14
C PRO A 113 -3.91 -8.47 15.69
N ALA A 114 -2.64 -8.09 15.49
CA ALA A 114 -2.28 -6.75 15.01
C ALA A 114 -2.67 -6.51 13.54
N ALA A 115 -2.62 -7.55 12.68
CA ALA A 115 -3.11 -7.46 11.30
C ALA A 115 -4.62 -7.25 11.25
N ARG A 116 -5.36 -7.95 12.11
CA ARG A 116 -6.81 -7.78 12.31
C ARG A 116 -7.15 -6.37 12.79
N ALA A 117 -6.37 -5.84 13.74
CA ALA A 117 -6.54 -4.47 14.24
C ALA A 117 -6.26 -3.43 13.14
N TYR A 118 -5.19 -3.61 12.36
CA TYR A 118 -4.88 -2.72 11.22
C TYR A 118 -5.99 -2.76 10.18
N ARG A 119 -6.51 -3.95 9.82
CA ARG A 119 -7.64 -4.08 8.90
C ARG A 119 -8.89 -3.37 9.45
N ALA A 120 -9.18 -3.48 10.74
CA ALA A 120 -10.31 -2.77 11.35
C ALA A 120 -10.18 -1.24 11.26
N VAL A 121 -8.97 -0.70 11.41
CA VAL A 121 -8.69 0.73 11.19
C VAL A 121 -8.95 1.12 9.75
N LEU A 122 -8.50 0.33 8.77
CA LEU A 122 -8.78 0.58 7.34
C LEU A 122 -10.29 0.56 7.07
N ASP A 123 -11.01 -0.45 7.56
CA ASP A 123 -12.46 -0.57 7.39
C ASP A 123 -13.21 0.61 8.03
N GLU A 124 -12.79 1.08 9.21
CA GLU A 124 -13.39 2.24 9.88
C GLU A 124 -13.21 3.50 9.03
N HIS A 125 -11.97 3.81 8.63
CA HIS A 125 -11.66 5.04 7.90
C HIS A 125 -12.21 5.05 6.47
N THR A 126 -12.32 3.90 5.82
CA THR A 126 -12.85 3.86 4.45
C THR A 126 -14.37 3.88 4.40
N ARG A 127 -15.08 3.30 5.38
CA ARG A 127 -16.54 3.13 5.30
C ARG A 127 -17.36 4.24 5.94
N ARG A 128 -16.81 4.97 6.95
CA ARG A 128 -17.65 5.76 7.87
C ARG A 128 -17.37 7.26 7.87
N HIS A 129 -16.27 7.71 7.32
CA HIS A 129 -15.79 9.08 7.51
C HIS A 129 -15.70 9.90 6.22
N GLY A 130 -16.35 9.44 5.17
CA GLY A 130 -16.43 10.14 3.89
C GLY A 130 -15.26 9.84 2.95
N TRP A 131 -15.44 10.24 1.70
CA TRP A 131 -14.55 9.89 0.60
C TRP A 131 -13.10 10.37 0.78
N ALA A 132 -12.92 11.58 1.31
CA ALA A 132 -11.60 12.20 1.40
C ALA A 132 -10.71 11.46 2.41
N GLN A 133 -11.28 11.00 3.52
CA GLN A 133 -10.56 10.18 4.48
C GLN A 133 -10.30 8.78 3.93
N ALA A 134 -11.29 8.17 3.26
CA ALA A 134 -11.14 6.89 2.58
C ALA A 134 -10.03 6.94 1.52
N ALA A 135 -10.03 7.97 0.66
CA ALA A 135 -8.99 8.16 -0.35
C ALA A 135 -7.60 8.36 0.28
N ALA A 136 -7.49 9.15 1.35
CA ALA A 136 -6.21 9.38 2.01
C ALA A 136 -5.59 8.07 2.53
N VAL A 137 -6.36 7.22 3.22
CA VAL A 137 -5.82 5.97 3.79
C VAL A 137 -5.60 4.89 2.74
N THR A 138 -6.27 4.93 1.58
CA THR A 138 -6.06 3.98 0.49
C THR A 138 -5.01 4.48 -0.49
N THR A 139 -5.32 5.50 -1.28
CA THR A 139 -4.52 5.93 -2.44
C THR A 139 -3.28 6.75 -2.06
N ILE A 140 -3.20 7.27 -0.83
CA ILE A 140 -1.97 7.91 -0.34
C ILE A 140 -1.24 7.00 0.63
N PHE A 141 -1.92 6.49 1.69
CA PHE A 141 -1.20 5.72 2.69
C PHE A 141 -0.83 4.31 2.19
N ILE A 142 -1.76 3.51 1.68
CA ILE A 142 -1.44 2.13 1.27
C ILE A 142 -0.51 2.14 0.06
N GLU A 143 -0.83 2.84 -1.02
CA GLU A 143 -0.04 2.88 -2.25
C GLU A 143 1.25 3.70 -2.14
N GLY A 144 1.27 4.71 -1.26
CA GLY A 144 2.39 5.63 -1.15
C GLY A 144 3.59 5.07 -0.37
N THR A 145 4.71 5.76 -0.51
CA THR A 145 5.99 5.42 0.12
C THR A 145 6.47 6.52 1.08
N ASP A 146 7.53 6.25 1.84
CA ASP A 146 8.25 7.23 2.66
C ASP A 146 9.00 8.30 1.83
N HIS A 147 9.01 8.16 0.50
CA HIS A 147 9.69 9.08 -0.42
C HIS A 147 8.75 10.08 -1.10
N GLU A 148 7.47 10.13 -0.73
CA GLU A 148 6.42 10.97 -1.36
C GLU A 148 6.86 12.42 -1.56
N ARG A 149 7.56 13.02 -0.60
CA ARG A 149 8.02 14.42 -0.69
C ARG A 149 8.91 14.65 -1.92
N GLY A 150 9.88 13.77 -2.15
CA GLY A 150 10.78 13.88 -3.31
C GLY A 150 10.08 13.51 -4.62
N GLU A 151 9.15 12.56 -4.59
CA GLU A 151 8.46 12.08 -5.78
C GLU A 151 7.39 13.07 -6.28
N LEU A 152 6.82 13.89 -5.37
CA LEU A 152 5.88 14.95 -5.70
C LEU A 152 6.54 16.28 -6.04
N ASP A 153 7.84 16.44 -5.83
CA ASP A 153 8.57 17.64 -6.21
C ASP A 153 9.00 17.53 -7.69
N PRO A 154 8.46 18.37 -8.58
CA PRO A 154 8.82 18.33 -9.99
C PRO A 154 10.29 18.74 -10.25
N ALA A 155 10.92 19.42 -9.29
CA ALA A 155 12.34 19.84 -9.38
C ALA A 155 13.29 18.77 -8.81
N ALA A 156 12.80 17.79 -8.06
CA ALA A 156 13.64 16.73 -7.50
C ALA A 156 14.10 15.77 -8.60
N PRO A 157 15.36 15.30 -8.54
CA PRO A 157 15.83 14.29 -9.48
C PRO A 157 15.03 12.99 -9.30
N ARG A 158 14.49 12.47 -10.40
CA ARG A 158 13.76 11.19 -10.38
C ARG A 158 14.71 10.07 -9.96
N ARG A 159 14.33 9.32 -8.93
CA ARG A 159 15.06 8.11 -8.54
C ARG A 159 14.81 7.03 -9.59
N PRO A 160 15.85 6.52 -10.28
CA PRO A 160 15.65 5.45 -11.25
C PRO A 160 15.21 4.18 -10.52
N ALA A 161 14.21 3.50 -11.06
CA ALA A 161 13.84 2.17 -10.56
C ALA A 161 15.01 1.19 -10.84
N PRO A 162 15.48 0.43 -9.84
CA PRO A 162 16.54 -0.54 -10.07
C PRO A 162 16.07 -1.61 -11.06
N PRO A 163 16.99 -2.24 -11.83
CA PRO A 163 16.65 -3.38 -12.69
C PRO A 163 15.87 -4.46 -11.93
N LEU A 164 14.96 -5.17 -12.61
CA LEU A 164 14.15 -6.21 -11.97
C LEU A 164 15.01 -7.37 -11.44
N GLU A 165 16.14 -7.62 -12.05
CA GLU A 165 17.14 -8.61 -11.62
C GLU A 165 17.73 -8.28 -10.25
N GLN A 166 17.67 -7.02 -9.83
CA GLN A 166 18.11 -6.54 -8.52
C GLN A 166 16.98 -6.51 -7.48
N HIS A 167 15.78 -6.97 -7.85
CA HIS A 167 14.68 -7.04 -6.90
C HIS A 167 15.02 -7.99 -5.74
N PRO A 168 14.78 -7.62 -4.47
CA PRO A 168 15.15 -8.43 -3.30
C PRO A 168 14.68 -9.89 -3.36
N LEU A 169 13.46 -10.13 -3.83
CA LEU A 169 12.92 -11.49 -3.96
C LEU A 169 13.68 -12.31 -5.01
N VAL A 170 14.20 -11.68 -6.06
CA VAL A 170 15.04 -12.37 -7.07
C VAL A 170 16.41 -12.68 -6.48
N VAL A 171 17.08 -11.66 -5.92
CA VAL A 171 18.47 -11.78 -5.44
C VAL A 171 18.59 -12.74 -4.28
N HIS A 172 17.68 -12.66 -3.30
CA HIS A 172 17.82 -13.38 -2.03
C HIS A 172 17.00 -14.66 -1.94
N TYR A 173 15.92 -14.77 -2.73
CA TYR A 173 15.00 -15.90 -2.61
C TYR A 173 14.82 -16.70 -3.92
N GLY A 174 15.45 -16.25 -5.00
CA GLY A 174 15.41 -16.93 -6.30
C GLY A 174 14.06 -16.84 -7.01
N LEU A 175 13.31 -15.76 -6.78
CA LEU A 175 12.04 -15.53 -7.48
C LEU A 175 12.30 -15.37 -8.99
N PRO A 176 11.57 -16.10 -9.87
CA PRO A 176 11.64 -15.91 -11.30
C PRO A 176 11.19 -14.49 -11.72
N LEU A 177 11.83 -13.90 -12.73
CA LEU A 177 11.52 -12.53 -13.17
C LEU A 177 10.08 -12.36 -13.69
N GLU A 178 9.51 -13.40 -14.26
CA GLU A 178 8.11 -13.43 -14.71
C GLU A 178 7.12 -13.26 -13.56
N ALA A 179 7.45 -13.70 -12.35
CA ALA A 179 6.62 -13.55 -11.16
C ALA A 179 6.60 -12.11 -10.62
N LEU A 180 7.41 -11.21 -11.16
CA LEU A 180 7.40 -9.77 -10.84
C LEU A 180 6.37 -8.96 -11.66
N ALA A 181 5.30 -9.59 -12.14
CA ALA A 181 4.30 -8.92 -12.97
C ALA A 181 3.64 -7.72 -12.25
N LEU A 182 3.27 -7.88 -10.97
CA LEU A 182 2.74 -6.78 -10.17
C LEU A 182 3.76 -5.64 -10.00
N THR A 183 5.02 -5.96 -9.69
CA THR A 183 6.09 -4.94 -9.61
C THR A 183 6.23 -4.17 -10.92
N LYS A 184 6.11 -4.84 -12.08
CA LYS A 184 6.17 -4.19 -13.40
C LYS A 184 4.98 -3.25 -13.63
N ALA A 185 3.77 -3.69 -13.29
CA ALA A 185 2.56 -2.90 -13.40
C ALA A 185 2.67 -1.63 -12.54
N HIS A 186 3.00 -1.76 -11.26
CA HIS A 186 3.18 -0.63 -10.35
C HIS A 186 4.18 0.40 -10.88
N ARG A 187 5.33 -0.02 -11.42
CA ARG A 187 6.33 0.90 -11.99
C ARG A 187 5.80 1.72 -13.16
N GLN A 188 4.77 1.27 -13.84
CA GLN A 188 4.18 1.96 -15.01
C GLN A 188 3.05 2.92 -14.61
N VAL A 189 2.24 2.56 -13.61
CA VAL A 189 1.05 3.35 -13.23
C VAL A 189 1.26 4.27 -12.03
N GLU A 190 2.17 3.94 -11.10
CA GLU A 190 2.33 4.64 -9.81
C GLU A 190 2.50 6.15 -9.94
N GLY A 191 3.26 6.63 -10.94
CA GLY A 191 3.50 8.07 -11.11
C GLY A 191 2.22 8.87 -11.42
N SER A 192 1.33 8.33 -12.25
CA SER A 192 0.06 8.97 -12.61
C SER A 192 -0.98 8.85 -11.52
N HIS A 193 -1.17 7.67 -10.95
CA HIS A 193 -2.11 7.42 -9.87
C HIS A 193 -1.76 8.24 -8.63
N ARG A 194 -0.48 8.26 -8.23
CA ARG A 194 0.01 9.08 -7.12
C ARG A 194 -0.28 10.56 -7.33
N THR A 195 0.06 11.11 -8.50
CA THR A 195 -0.20 12.51 -8.81
C THR A 195 -1.69 12.83 -8.76
N ALA A 196 -2.55 11.97 -9.31
CA ALA A 196 -4.00 12.12 -9.28
C ALA A 196 -4.54 12.04 -7.85
N ALA A 197 -4.09 11.07 -7.03
CA ALA A 197 -4.50 10.92 -5.64
C ALA A 197 -4.21 12.17 -4.80
N TRP A 198 -2.96 12.67 -4.87
CA TRP A 198 -2.57 13.88 -4.15
C TRP A 198 -3.33 15.11 -4.63
N ARG A 199 -3.46 15.32 -5.94
CA ARG A 199 -4.27 16.41 -6.51
C ARG A 199 -5.69 16.34 -6.01
N SER A 200 -6.35 15.19 -6.16
CA SER A 200 -7.74 14.99 -5.77
C SER A 200 -7.96 15.33 -4.29
N LEU A 201 -7.06 14.88 -3.41
CA LEU A 201 -7.20 15.17 -1.99
C LEU A 201 -6.90 16.63 -1.64
N LEU A 202 -5.81 17.20 -2.15
CA LEU A 202 -5.38 18.56 -1.81
C LEU A 202 -6.34 19.64 -2.35
N ASP A 203 -6.91 19.42 -3.52
CA ASP A 203 -7.75 20.40 -4.19
C ASP A 203 -9.22 20.29 -3.79
N HIS A 204 -9.68 19.10 -3.36
CA HIS A 204 -11.10 18.85 -3.15
C HIS A 204 -11.48 18.44 -1.71
N ALA A 205 -10.54 18.06 -0.84
CA ALA A 205 -10.87 17.75 0.54
C ALA A 205 -11.40 19.01 1.26
N PRO A 206 -12.60 18.94 1.91
CA PRO A 206 -13.17 20.06 2.64
C PRO A 206 -12.18 20.56 3.70
N ALA A 207 -12.05 21.88 3.83
CA ALA A 207 -11.08 22.49 4.76
C ALA A 207 -11.32 22.10 6.23
N GLU A 208 -12.59 21.90 6.59
CA GLU A 208 -13.03 21.44 7.92
C GLU A 208 -12.65 20.00 8.20
N ASP A 209 -12.48 19.15 7.18
CA ASP A 209 -12.13 17.74 7.33
C ASP A 209 -10.64 17.47 7.37
N ARG A 210 -9.80 18.40 6.89
CA ARG A 210 -8.35 18.20 6.73
C ARG A 210 -7.64 17.75 8.01
N ALA A 211 -7.99 18.33 9.14
CA ALA A 211 -7.41 17.93 10.43
C ALA A 211 -7.76 16.48 10.80
N ARG A 212 -9.01 16.06 10.56
CA ARG A 212 -9.47 14.67 10.80
C ARG A 212 -8.81 13.68 9.86
N ILE A 213 -8.59 14.06 8.60
CA ILE A 213 -7.88 13.23 7.63
C ILE A 213 -6.43 12.98 8.08
N VAL A 214 -5.73 14.00 8.57
CA VAL A 214 -4.37 13.85 9.12
C VAL A 214 -4.37 12.90 10.31
N VAL A 215 -5.33 13.03 11.23
CA VAL A 215 -5.47 12.11 12.37
C VAL A 215 -5.71 10.68 11.90
N ALA A 216 -6.59 10.46 10.93
CA ALA A 216 -6.83 9.15 10.36
C ALA A 216 -5.57 8.51 9.75
N MET A 217 -4.76 9.31 9.05
CA MET A 217 -3.47 8.86 8.51
C MET A 217 -2.47 8.48 9.63
N GLN A 218 -2.45 9.23 10.74
CA GLN A 218 -1.61 8.92 11.92
C GLN A 218 -2.06 7.64 12.64
N GLU A 219 -3.37 7.44 12.79
CA GLU A 219 -3.94 6.21 13.35
C GLU A 219 -3.64 5.00 12.46
N THR A 220 -3.76 5.19 11.14
CA THR A 220 -3.40 4.18 10.15
C THR A 220 -1.92 3.82 10.22
N LEU A 221 -1.02 4.81 10.33
CA LEU A 221 0.41 4.59 10.49
C LEU A 221 0.72 3.81 11.78
N THR A 222 0.10 4.19 12.90
CA THR A 222 0.29 3.52 14.19
C THR A 222 -0.12 2.04 14.10
N ALA A 223 -1.29 1.77 13.52
CA ALA A 223 -1.79 0.41 13.34
C ALA A 223 -0.93 -0.39 12.36
N TRP A 224 -0.46 0.24 11.27
CA TRP A 224 0.45 -0.37 10.30
C TRP A 224 1.80 -0.75 10.93
N LEU A 225 2.39 0.12 11.76
CA LEU A 225 3.64 -0.18 12.47
C LEU A 225 3.49 -1.38 13.42
N ALA A 226 2.40 -1.44 14.19
CA ALA A 226 2.10 -2.57 15.07
C ALA A 226 1.87 -3.88 14.26
N TYR A 227 1.18 -3.78 13.13
CA TYR A 227 1.00 -4.89 12.18
C TYR A 227 2.35 -5.40 11.66
N ARG A 228 3.24 -4.49 11.24
CA ARG A 228 4.57 -4.85 10.73
C ARG A 228 5.47 -5.45 11.82
N ASP A 229 5.38 -4.96 13.07
CA ASP A 229 6.06 -5.56 14.23
C ASP A 229 5.62 -7.02 14.41
N ALA A 230 4.30 -7.29 14.44
CA ALA A 230 3.79 -8.64 14.62
C ALA A 230 4.18 -9.60 13.48
N VAL A 231 4.20 -9.12 12.23
CA VAL A 231 4.68 -9.92 11.09
C VAL A 231 6.18 -10.21 11.24
N ALA A 232 6.98 -9.22 11.64
CA ALA A 232 8.41 -9.40 11.84
C ALA A 232 8.70 -10.44 12.93
N GLU A 233 8.02 -10.35 14.08
CA GLU A 233 8.12 -11.31 15.18
C GLU A 233 7.71 -12.72 14.74
N ALA A 234 6.61 -12.87 14.02
CA ALA A 234 6.16 -14.16 13.47
C ALA A 234 7.16 -14.75 12.46
N CYS A 235 7.91 -13.89 11.75
CA CYS A 235 9.01 -14.28 10.87
C CYS A 235 10.34 -14.50 11.62
N GLY A 236 10.34 -14.56 12.96
CA GLY A 236 11.53 -14.84 13.78
C GLY A 236 12.47 -13.65 13.94
N LEU A 237 12.06 -12.43 13.57
CA LEU A 237 12.87 -11.22 13.73
C LEU A 237 12.63 -10.58 15.10
N GLY A 238 13.70 -10.15 15.77
CA GLY A 238 13.65 -9.34 16.98
C GLY A 238 14.26 -7.96 16.72
N ARG A 239 13.78 -6.93 17.46
CA ARG A 239 14.51 -5.66 17.48
C ARG A 239 15.87 -5.90 18.12
N ALA A 240 16.94 -5.52 17.40
CA ALA A 240 18.25 -5.45 18.03
C ALA A 240 18.17 -4.43 19.19
N GLY A 241 18.47 -4.88 20.42
CA GLY A 241 18.47 -4.03 21.61
C GLY A 241 19.51 -2.92 21.53
#